data_f7ebf03631b5d790f970234e4eb17638
#
_entry.id   f7ebf03631b5d790f970234e4eb17638
#
_cell.length_a   1.000
_cell.length_b   1.000
_cell.length_c   1.000
_cell.angle_alpha   90.00
_cell.angle_beta   90.00
_cell.angle_gamma   90.00
#
_symmetry.space_group_name_H-M   'P 1'
#
loop_
_entity.id
_entity.type
_entity.pdbx_description
1 polymer ?
#
loop_
_entity_poly.entity_id
_entity_poly.type
_entity_poly.pdbx_seq_one_letter_code
_entity_poly.pdbx_strand_id
1 'polypeptide(L)'
;MAIWTPGEAVLATDSKVTLSGGGAVLPAEQSCKIRTSGRFFYAIAGLYNHAPTGFDAWRLAEGAIAGATSVNEAASRAERRIQPALEMALADIRRRDPQDYARRYAEVWLAIWIAGTERGDPVMAGREFLPGRTVAREFPGASGAGAKGEIGIAIFGERQAIDSAYGDVQAIGRLVEAKGPAAAARALVELEIAGEPEKAGGPISMARIRTVRTTTGGAEWIERGLCAGPR
;
A
#
# COMPACT_ATOMS: atom_id res chain seq x y z
N MET A 1 3.52 -0.94 -3.44
CA MET A 1 4.85 -0.31 -3.31
C MET A 1 4.73 1.02 -2.60
N ALA A 2 5.53 1.26 -1.59
CA ALA A 2 5.64 2.56 -0.92
C ALA A 2 7.13 2.89 -0.75
N ILE A 3 7.53 4.09 -1.18
CA ILE A 3 8.90 4.60 -1.04
C ILE A 3 8.84 5.97 -0.38
N TRP A 4 9.66 6.16 0.63
CA TRP A 4 9.79 7.41 1.35
C TRP A 4 11.24 7.88 1.37
N THR A 5 11.43 9.17 1.20
CA THR A 5 12.68 9.91 1.41
C THR A 5 12.35 11.21 2.17
N PRO A 6 13.33 11.90 2.73
CA PRO A 6 13.07 13.17 3.43
C PRO A 6 12.36 14.25 2.59
N GLY A 7 12.45 14.17 1.27
CA GLY A 7 11.84 15.16 0.37
C GLY A 7 10.60 14.69 -0.37
N GLU A 8 10.33 13.38 -0.37
CA GLU A 8 9.27 12.80 -1.20
C GLU A 8 8.79 11.45 -0.66
N ALA A 9 7.47 11.23 -0.67
CA ALA A 9 6.85 9.94 -0.45
C ALA A 9 6.05 9.54 -1.71
N VAL A 10 6.14 8.28 -2.11
CA VAL A 10 5.47 7.74 -3.30
C VAL A 10 4.71 6.48 -2.94
N LEU A 11 3.45 6.41 -3.37
CA LEU A 11 2.68 5.18 -3.44
C LEU A 11 2.54 4.79 -4.91
N ALA A 12 2.86 3.55 -5.25
CA ALA A 12 2.73 3.01 -6.60
C ALA A 12 2.11 1.61 -6.55
N THR A 13 1.18 1.32 -7.46
CA THR A 13 0.48 0.04 -7.54
C THR A 13 0.17 -0.30 -9.00
N ASP A 14 0.13 -1.59 -9.32
CA ASP A 14 -0.58 -2.13 -10.47
C ASP A 14 -2.10 -2.04 -10.23
N SER A 15 -2.90 -2.36 -11.25
CA SER A 15 -4.38 -2.32 -11.16
C SER A 15 -5.04 -3.70 -11.13
N LYS A 16 -4.28 -4.79 -11.27
CA LYS A 16 -4.85 -6.12 -11.32
C LYS A 16 -5.29 -6.60 -9.94
N VAL A 17 -6.49 -7.09 -9.86
CA VAL A 17 -7.08 -7.71 -8.68
C VAL A 17 -7.35 -9.18 -8.98
N THR A 18 -6.71 -10.06 -8.23
CA THR A 18 -6.97 -11.50 -8.33
C THR A 18 -8.13 -11.84 -7.40
N LEU A 19 -9.25 -12.23 -7.97
CA LEU A 19 -10.40 -12.72 -7.22
C LEU A 19 -10.30 -14.22 -7.04
N SER A 20 -10.66 -14.70 -5.88
CA SER A 20 -10.74 -16.15 -5.62
C SER A 20 -11.98 -16.45 -4.81
N GLY A 21 -12.66 -17.51 -5.19
CA GLY A 21 -13.81 -18.01 -4.46
C GLY A 21 -14.03 -19.49 -4.80
N GLY A 22 -14.25 -20.34 -3.77
CA GLY A 22 -14.62 -21.74 -3.96
C GLY A 22 -13.60 -22.59 -4.72
N GLY A 23 -12.30 -22.31 -4.62
CA GLY A 23 -11.24 -23.08 -5.30
C GLY A 23 -11.01 -22.68 -6.76
N ALA A 24 -11.82 -21.79 -7.34
CA ALA A 24 -11.62 -21.29 -8.70
C ALA A 24 -10.92 -19.93 -8.68
N VAL A 25 -9.96 -19.74 -9.58
CA VAL A 25 -9.42 -18.42 -9.90
C VAL A 25 -10.45 -17.76 -10.82
N LEU A 26 -11.13 -16.75 -10.30
CA LEU A 26 -12.05 -15.95 -11.11
C LEU A 26 -11.26 -15.05 -12.06
N PRO A 27 -11.86 -14.58 -13.16
CA PRO A 27 -11.23 -13.62 -14.05
C PRO A 27 -10.68 -12.43 -13.24
N ALA A 28 -9.45 -12.03 -13.52
CA ALA A 28 -8.86 -10.89 -12.86
C ALA A 28 -9.62 -9.61 -13.21
N GLU A 29 -10.02 -8.87 -12.21
CA GLU A 29 -10.58 -7.53 -12.39
C GLU A 29 -9.48 -6.48 -12.32
N GLN A 30 -9.73 -5.33 -12.88
CA GLN A 30 -8.85 -4.17 -12.76
C GLN A 30 -9.52 -3.14 -11.85
N SER A 31 -8.77 -2.66 -10.87
CA SER A 31 -9.28 -1.68 -9.90
C SER A 31 -8.21 -0.68 -9.50
N CYS A 32 -8.64 0.53 -9.16
CA CYS A 32 -7.78 1.51 -8.51
C CYS A 32 -7.40 1.02 -7.11
N LYS A 33 -6.10 0.85 -6.87
CA LYS A 33 -5.55 0.45 -5.57
C LYS A 33 -4.96 1.61 -4.76
N ILE A 34 -5.06 2.85 -5.26
CA ILE A 34 -4.73 4.06 -4.51
C ILE A 34 -5.97 4.93 -4.43
N ARG A 35 -6.35 5.34 -3.23
CA ARG A 35 -7.49 6.22 -3.00
C ARG A 35 -7.09 7.45 -2.22
N THR A 36 -7.97 8.44 -2.21
CA THR A 36 -7.82 9.65 -1.43
C THR A 36 -8.91 9.74 -0.36
N SER A 37 -8.56 10.22 0.82
CA SER A 37 -9.51 10.60 1.87
C SER A 37 -9.02 11.90 2.52
N GLY A 38 -9.75 12.98 2.28
CA GLY A 38 -9.30 14.32 2.66
C GLY A 38 -7.94 14.65 2.01
N ARG A 39 -6.93 14.91 2.84
CA ARG A 39 -5.57 15.26 2.39
C ARG A 39 -4.61 14.06 2.26
N PHE A 40 -5.10 12.85 2.48
CA PHE A 40 -4.27 11.66 2.48
C PHE A 40 -4.49 10.84 1.22
N PHE A 41 -3.39 10.27 0.69
CA PHE A 41 -3.43 9.12 -0.20
C PHE A 41 -3.28 7.85 0.63
N TYR A 42 -3.97 6.78 0.23
CA TYR A 42 -3.79 5.47 0.85
C TYR A 42 -3.92 4.34 -0.15
N ALA A 43 -3.20 3.27 0.10
CA ALA A 43 -3.19 2.05 -0.69
C ALA A 43 -3.41 0.82 0.19
N ILE A 44 -4.12 -0.17 -0.33
CA ILE A 44 -4.37 -1.44 0.35
C ILE A 44 -3.94 -2.58 -0.57
N ALA A 45 -3.27 -3.59 0.01
CA ALA A 45 -2.93 -4.86 -0.63
C ALA A 45 -3.30 -6.03 0.28
N GLY A 46 -3.52 -7.21 -0.29
CA GLY A 46 -3.95 -8.41 0.41
C GLY A 46 -5.46 -8.59 0.42
N LEU A 47 -6.01 -9.24 1.45
CA LEU A 47 -7.44 -9.49 1.58
C LEU A 47 -8.18 -8.16 1.85
N TYR A 48 -8.78 -7.57 0.85
CA TYR A 48 -9.49 -6.30 1.00
C TYR A 48 -11.03 -6.44 1.05
N ASN A 49 -11.57 -7.60 0.65
CA ASN A 49 -13.01 -7.85 0.66
C ASN A 49 -13.33 -9.32 0.97
N HIS A 50 -14.37 -9.56 1.77
CA HIS A 50 -14.92 -10.89 2.03
C HIS A 50 -16.44 -10.78 2.25
N ALA A 51 -17.21 -10.96 1.18
CA ALA A 51 -18.65 -10.79 1.16
C ALA A 51 -19.41 -11.58 2.24
N PRO A 52 -19.06 -12.87 2.55
CA PRO A 52 -19.77 -13.64 3.55
C PRO A 52 -19.80 -13.02 4.95
N THR A 53 -18.78 -12.22 5.33
CA THR A 53 -18.73 -11.52 6.61
C THR A 53 -19.03 -10.04 6.49
N GLY A 54 -19.21 -9.52 5.27
CA GLY A 54 -19.36 -8.09 5.00
C GLY A 54 -18.07 -7.29 5.20
N PHE A 55 -16.91 -7.96 5.25
CA PHE A 55 -15.62 -7.30 5.36
C PHE A 55 -15.31 -6.51 4.06
N ASP A 56 -14.99 -5.23 4.25
CA ASP A 56 -14.54 -4.33 3.18
C ASP A 56 -13.50 -3.35 3.76
N ALA A 57 -12.24 -3.64 3.48
CA ALA A 57 -11.12 -2.87 4.00
C ALA A 57 -11.10 -1.43 3.47
N TRP A 58 -11.55 -1.20 2.23
CA TRP A 58 -11.62 0.13 1.65
C TRP A 58 -12.60 1.02 2.38
N ARG A 59 -13.82 0.53 2.64
CA ARG A 59 -14.85 1.25 3.39
C ARG A 59 -14.42 1.52 4.83
N LEU A 60 -13.79 0.54 5.47
CA LEU A 60 -13.29 0.68 6.85
C LEU A 60 -12.15 1.72 6.92
N ALA A 61 -11.21 1.66 5.96
CA ALA A 61 -10.10 2.61 5.88
C ALA A 61 -10.60 4.04 5.61
N GLU A 62 -11.46 4.23 4.60
CA GLU A 62 -12.01 5.53 4.26
C GLU A 62 -12.69 6.19 5.47
N GLY A 63 -13.57 5.46 6.16
CA GLY A 63 -14.24 5.96 7.35
C GLY A 63 -13.32 6.17 8.56
N ALA A 64 -12.15 5.51 8.59
CA ALA A 64 -11.14 5.71 9.64
C ALA A 64 -10.26 6.94 9.37
N ILE A 65 -9.86 7.12 8.12
CA ILE A 65 -8.96 8.19 7.66
C ILE A 65 -9.70 9.54 7.64
N ALA A 66 -11.00 9.52 7.32
CA ALA A 66 -11.82 10.73 7.31
C ALA A 66 -11.74 11.46 8.65
N GLY A 67 -11.38 12.74 8.62
CA GLY A 67 -11.22 13.57 9.81
C GLY A 67 -10.00 13.29 10.69
N ALA A 68 -9.06 12.45 10.25
CA ALA A 68 -7.77 12.32 10.92
C ALA A 68 -6.93 13.59 10.72
N THR A 69 -6.19 13.98 11.76
CA THR A 69 -5.36 15.19 11.77
C THR A 69 -3.90 14.91 11.43
N SER A 70 -3.48 13.64 11.47
CA SER A 70 -2.14 13.21 11.10
C SER A 70 -2.15 11.85 10.39
N VAL A 71 -1.06 11.53 9.69
CA VAL A 71 -0.87 10.24 9.00
C VAL A 71 -0.86 9.10 10.00
N ASN A 72 -0.17 9.27 11.14
CA ASN A 72 -0.10 8.25 12.17
C ASN A 72 -1.45 8.04 12.88
N GLU A 73 -2.22 9.10 13.09
CA GLU A 73 -3.58 8.99 13.60
C GLU A 73 -4.48 8.23 12.61
N ALA A 74 -4.39 8.55 11.32
CA ALA A 74 -5.14 7.87 10.27
C ALA A 74 -4.80 6.37 10.25
N ALA A 75 -3.51 6.01 10.30
CA ALA A 75 -3.06 4.63 10.34
C ALA A 75 -3.54 3.87 11.58
N SER A 76 -3.47 4.48 12.76
CA SER A 76 -3.93 3.88 14.02
C SER A 76 -5.45 3.72 14.06
N ARG A 77 -6.20 4.66 13.49
CA ARG A 77 -7.66 4.54 13.35
C ARG A 77 -8.04 3.42 12.37
N ALA A 78 -7.33 3.33 11.22
CA ALA A 78 -7.54 2.27 10.25
C ALA A 78 -7.25 0.89 10.86
N GLU A 79 -6.14 0.74 11.59
CA GLU A 79 -5.80 -0.49 12.31
C GLU A 79 -6.94 -0.94 13.24
N ARG A 80 -7.40 -0.07 14.14
CA ARG A 80 -8.48 -0.40 15.09
C ARG A 80 -9.78 -0.81 14.43
N ARG A 81 -10.08 -0.33 13.22
CA ARG A 81 -11.32 -0.69 12.50
C ARG A 81 -11.16 -1.92 11.62
N ILE A 82 -10.00 -2.07 10.99
CA ILE A 82 -9.74 -3.16 10.05
C ILE A 82 -9.47 -4.46 10.79
N GLN A 83 -8.63 -4.46 11.83
CA GLN A 83 -8.15 -5.68 12.47
C GLN A 83 -9.26 -6.63 12.93
N PRO A 84 -10.25 -6.22 13.73
CA PRO A 84 -11.29 -7.16 14.21
C PRO A 84 -12.15 -7.71 13.07
N ALA A 85 -12.45 -6.91 12.05
CA ALA A 85 -13.24 -7.33 10.91
C ALA A 85 -12.45 -8.27 9.98
N LEU A 86 -11.15 -8.04 9.82
CA LEU A 86 -10.24 -8.90 9.08
C LEU A 86 -10.08 -10.26 9.76
N GLU A 87 -9.90 -10.29 11.08
CA GLU A 87 -9.82 -11.53 11.86
C GLU A 87 -11.08 -12.39 11.71
N MET A 88 -12.26 -11.76 11.72
CA MET A 88 -13.54 -12.46 11.48
C MET A 88 -13.61 -13.03 10.05
N ALA A 89 -13.16 -12.27 9.05
CA ALA A 89 -13.13 -12.72 7.66
C ALA A 89 -12.18 -13.91 7.48
N LEU A 90 -10.98 -13.84 8.06
CA LEU A 90 -10.00 -14.92 8.00
C LEU A 90 -10.43 -16.18 8.75
N ALA A 91 -11.10 -16.03 9.88
CA ALA A 91 -11.68 -17.17 10.61
C ALA A 91 -12.76 -17.87 9.77
N ASP A 92 -13.58 -17.11 9.04
CA ASP A 92 -14.58 -17.69 8.12
C ASP A 92 -13.92 -18.40 6.94
N ILE A 93 -12.92 -17.77 6.30
CA ILE A 93 -12.13 -18.39 5.20
C ILE A 93 -11.47 -19.69 5.69
N ARG A 94 -10.78 -19.65 6.83
CA ARG A 94 -10.12 -20.82 7.41
C ARG A 94 -11.08 -21.97 7.69
N ARG A 95 -12.30 -21.66 8.14
CA ARG A 95 -13.33 -22.67 8.41
C ARG A 95 -13.87 -23.30 7.13
N ARG A 96 -14.06 -22.52 6.06
CA ARG A 96 -14.64 -22.98 4.80
C ARG A 96 -13.63 -23.64 3.89
N ASP A 97 -12.43 -23.13 3.82
CA ASP A 97 -11.34 -23.62 2.98
C ASP A 97 -9.98 -23.50 3.71
N PRO A 98 -9.65 -24.48 4.59
CA PRO A 98 -8.39 -24.47 5.32
C PRO A 98 -7.15 -24.52 4.42
N GLN A 99 -7.26 -25.16 3.25
CA GLN A 99 -6.13 -25.29 2.33
C GLN A 99 -5.85 -23.96 1.61
N ASP A 100 -6.89 -23.27 1.13
CA ASP A 100 -6.75 -21.95 0.53
C ASP A 100 -6.25 -20.94 1.57
N TYR A 101 -6.75 -21.01 2.81
CA TYR A 101 -6.25 -20.19 3.91
C TYR A 101 -4.74 -20.39 4.13
N ALA A 102 -4.28 -21.63 4.25
CA ALA A 102 -2.87 -21.94 4.47
C ALA A 102 -1.97 -21.46 3.32
N ARG A 103 -2.45 -21.56 2.09
CA ARG A 103 -1.70 -21.15 0.89
C ARG A 103 -1.56 -19.62 0.75
N ARG A 104 -2.60 -18.84 1.09
CA ARG A 104 -2.67 -17.41 0.77
C ARG A 104 -2.37 -16.51 1.95
N TYR A 105 -2.71 -16.94 3.16
CA TYR A 105 -2.69 -16.10 4.35
C TYR A 105 -1.70 -16.55 5.42
N ALA A 106 -0.69 -17.35 5.02
CA ALA A 106 0.34 -17.83 5.93
C ALA A 106 1.27 -16.72 6.43
N GLU A 107 1.53 -15.71 5.60
CA GLU A 107 2.51 -14.67 5.88
C GLU A 107 1.88 -13.29 6.12
N VAL A 108 1.16 -12.77 5.14
CA VAL A 108 0.54 -11.44 5.20
C VAL A 108 -0.95 -11.53 4.88
N TRP A 109 -1.77 -10.96 5.73
CA TRP A 109 -3.21 -10.91 5.53
C TRP A 109 -3.64 -9.69 4.73
N LEU A 110 -3.15 -8.54 5.16
CA LEU A 110 -3.45 -7.25 4.56
C LEU A 110 -2.35 -6.25 4.94
N ALA A 111 -2.07 -5.33 4.04
CA ALA A 111 -1.27 -4.13 4.32
C ALA A 111 -2.03 -2.88 3.89
N ILE A 112 -1.97 -1.84 4.71
CA ILE A 112 -2.45 -0.49 4.37
C ILE A 112 -1.30 0.50 4.53
N TRP A 113 -1.13 1.37 3.54
CA TRP A 113 -0.17 2.46 3.56
C TRP A 113 -0.89 3.78 3.35
N ILE A 114 -0.57 4.75 4.19
CA ILE A 114 -1.16 6.08 4.18
C ILE A 114 -0.04 7.10 4.07
N ALA A 115 -0.18 8.05 3.17
CA ALA A 115 0.81 9.10 2.92
C ALA A 115 0.13 10.47 2.88
N GLY A 116 0.82 11.48 3.40
CA GLY A 116 0.35 12.86 3.45
C GLY A 116 1.46 13.83 3.82
N THR A 117 1.11 15.07 4.10
CA THR A 117 2.04 16.09 4.58
C THR A 117 1.76 16.44 6.03
N GLU A 118 2.82 16.57 6.83
CA GLU A 118 2.76 17.11 8.18
C GLU A 118 3.82 18.22 8.33
N ARG A 119 3.40 19.42 8.72
CA ARG A 119 4.26 20.60 8.82
C ARG A 119 5.05 20.91 7.53
N GLY A 120 4.48 20.53 6.38
CA GLY A 120 5.11 20.74 5.07
C GLY A 120 6.00 19.60 4.59
N ASP A 121 6.26 18.58 5.41
CA ASP A 121 7.10 17.44 5.06
C ASP A 121 6.27 16.22 4.67
N PRO A 122 6.76 15.34 3.77
CA PRO A 122 6.12 14.08 3.43
C PRO A 122 6.23 13.10 4.60
N VAL A 123 5.09 12.56 5.03
CA VAL A 123 4.98 11.53 6.07
C VAL A 123 4.25 10.33 5.51
N MET A 124 4.69 9.16 5.90
CA MET A 124 4.07 7.90 5.51
C MET A 124 3.98 6.96 6.71
N ALA A 125 2.84 6.28 6.86
CA ALA A 125 2.65 5.23 7.85
C ALA A 125 1.98 4.02 7.23
N GLY A 126 2.43 2.85 7.62
CA GLY A 126 1.89 1.56 7.21
C GLY A 126 1.45 0.71 8.39
N ARG A 127 0.49 -0.15 8.14
CA ARG A 127 0.08 -1.25 9.02
C ARG A 127 0.04 -2.53 8.20
N GLU A 128 0.84 -3.51 8.63
CA GLU A 128 0.89 -4.84 8.05
C GLU A 128 0.24 -5.81 9.03
N PHE A 129 -0.89 -6.37 8.64
CA PHE A 129 -1.63 -7.35 9.43
C PHE A 129 -1.10 -8.75 9.09
N LEU A 130 -0.47 -9.36 10.06
CA LEU A 130 0.16 -10.68 9.97
C LEU A 130 -0.58 -11.67 10.87
N PRO A 131 -0.37 -12.99 10.72
CA PRO A 131 -0.88 -13.97 11.66
C PRO A 131 -0.51 -13.63 13.10
N GLY A 132 -1.52 -13.33 13.94
CA GLY A 132 -1.36 -13.06 15.36
C GLY A 132 -0.73 -11.72 15.75
N ARG A 133 -0.41 -10.84 14.80
CA ARG A 133 0.15 -9.52 15.12
C ARG A 133 -0.09 -8.48 14.02
N THR A 134 -0.05 -7.22 14.41
CA THR A 134 0.07 -6.09 13.46
C THR A 134 1.46 -5.46 13.60
N VAL A 135 2.10 -5.15 12.48
CA VAL A 135 3.38 -4.44 12.42
C VAL A 135 3.13 -3.01 11.95
N ALA A 136 3.48 -2.05 12.80
CA ALA A 136 3.47 -0.64 12.45
C ALA A 136 4.80 -0.24 11.81
N ARG A 137 4.73 0.52 10.72
CA ARG A 137 5.89 1.16 10.09
C ARG A 137 5.57 2.63 9.91
N GLU A 138 6.47 3.49 10.33
CA GLU A 138 6.29 4.94 10.28
C GLU A 138 7.56 5.57 9.71
N PHE A 139 7.37 6.40 8.70
CA PHE A 139 8.44 7.16 8.09
C PHE A 139 8.19 8.64 8.35
N PRO A 140 8.94 9.25 9.27
CA PRO A 140 8.80 10.65 9.61
C PRO A 140 9.21 11.54 8.44
N GLY A 141 8.65 12.73 8.39
CA GLY A 141 9.12 13.80 7.51
C GLY A 141 10.52 14.27 7.87
N ALA A 142 11.08 15.16 7.05
CA ALA A 142 12.45 15.67 7.19
C ALA A 142 12.74 16.38 8.54
N SER A 143 11.71 16.82 9.25
CA SER A 143 11.78 17.38 10.61
C SER A 143 11.82 16.34 11.74
N GLY A 144 11.54 15.07 11.44
CA GLY A 144 11.67 13.97 12.39
C GLY A 144 13.12 13.52 12.54
N ALA A 145 13.43 12.82 13.65
CA ALA A 145 14.78 12.36 13.97
C ALA A 145 15.34 11.24 13.05
N GLY A 146 14.77 11.07 11.86
CA GLY A 146 15.33 10.21 10.82
C GLY A 146 16.65 10.81 10.29
N ALA A 147 17.70 10.03 10.24
CA ALA A 147 19.01 10.48 9.77
C ALA A 147 18.89 10.99 8.31
N LYS A 148 19.63 12.07 7.99
CA LYS A 148 19.83 12.52 6.61
C LYS A 148 20.29 11.32 5.76
N GLY A 149 19.53 10.99 4.71
CA GLY A 149 19.84 9.88 3.80
C GLY A 149 19.10 8.57 4.08
N GLU A 150 18.21 8.51 5.08
CA GLU A 150 17.36 7.35 5.30
C GLU A 150 16.31 7.22 4.18
N ILE A 151 16.19 6.03 3.60
CA ILE A 151 15.19 5.68 2.59
C ILE A 151 14.28 4.62 3.20
N GLY A 152 12.99 4.90 3.27
CA GLY A 152 11.97 3.94 3.66
C GLY A 152 11.41 3.23 2.41
N ILE A 153 11.45 1.90 2.41
CA ILE A 153 10.92 1.09 1.31
C ILE A 153 10.00 0.03 1.90
N ALA A 154 8.78 -0.07 1.37
CA ALA A 154 7.87 -1.15 1.65
C ALA A 154 7.31 -1.72 0.35
N ILE A 155 7.50 -3.01 0.18
CA ILE A 155 6.96 -3.79 -0.93
C ILE A 155 5.91 -4.71 -0.34
N PHE A 156 4.71 -4.66 -0.87
CA PHE A 156 3.61 -5.51 -0.41
C PHE A 156 2.84 -6.06 -1.61
N GLY A 157 2.44 -7.30 -1.51
CA GLY A 157 1.95 -8.10 -2.61
C GLY A 157 3.03 -9.04 -3.14
N GLU A 158 2.99 -9.32 -4.41
CA GLU A 158 3.97 -10.20 -5.05
C GLU A 158 5.30 -9.48 -5.21
N ARG A 159 6.36 -10.10 -4.74
CA ARG A 159 7.70 -9.49 -4.72
C ARG A 159 8.80 -10.38 -5.33
N GLN A 160 8.44 -11.58 -5.78
CA GLN A 160 9.42 -12.56 -6.25
C GLN A 160 10.30 -12.02 -7.38
N ALA A 161 9.71 -11.30 -8.35
CA ALA A 161 10.46 -10.70 -9.46
C ALA A 161 11.44 -9.63 -8.96
N ILE A 162 11.01 -8.81 -7.99
CA ILE A 162 11.84 -7.77 -7.38
C ILE A 162 12.98 -8.40 -6.58
N ASP A 163 12.70 -9.39 -5.74
CA ASP A 163 13.71 -10.08 -4.93
C ASP A 163 14.74 -10.80 -5.84
N SER A 164 14.28 -11.39 -6.94
CA SER A 164 15.18 -12.03 -7.92
C SER A 164 16.10 -11.04 -8.64
N ALA A 165 15.61 -9.82 -8.92
CA ALA A 165 16.37 -8.81 -9.66
C ALA A 165 17.35 -8.03 -8.76
N TYR A 166 16.97 -7.76 -7.52
CA TYR A 166 17.75 -6.88 -6.63
C TYR A 166 18.37 -7.60 -5.45
N GLY A 167 17.84 -8.74 -5.04
CA GLY A 167 18.36 -9.56 -3.94
C GLY A 167 18.07 -8.99 -2.55
N ASP A 168 18.27 -7.68 -2.32
CA ASP A 168 18.09 -7.05 -1.03
C ASP A 168 17.54 -5.62 -1.11
N VAL A 169 17.12 -5.10 0.04
CA VAL A 169 16.59 -3.74 0.18
C VAL A 169 17.65 -2.65 -0.08
N GLN A 170 18.93 -2.96 0.10
CA GLN A 170 20.01 -1.99 -0.13
C GLN A 170 20.19 -1.75 -1.63
N ALA A 171 20.07 -2.79 -2.47
CA ALA A 171 20.09 -2.64 -3.91
C ALA A 171 18.92 -1.79 -4.42
N ILE A 172 17.74 -1.97 -3.82
CA ILE A 172 16.59 -1.11 -4.10
C ILE A 172 16.84 0.33 -3.61
N GLY A 173 17.48 0.51 -2.45
CA GLY A 173 17.91 1.83 -1.98
C GLY A 173 18.79 2.55 -2.99
N ARG A 174 19.81 1.87 -3.56
CA ARG A 174 20.66 2.42 -4.63
C ARG A 174 19.87 2.78 -5.89
N LEU A 175 18.85 2.01 -6.25
CA LEU A 175 17.94 2.36 -7.35
C LEU A 175 17.21 3.67 -7.07
N VAL A 176 16.70 3.83 -5.83
CA VAL A 176 16.01 5.07 -5.39
C VAL A 176 16.97 6.27 -5.43
N GLU A 177 18.19 6.12 -4.96
CA GLU A 177 19.22 7.16 -5.02
C GLU A 177 19.56 7.56 -6.47
N ALA A 178 19.69 6.59 -7.37
CA ALA A 178 20.06 6.82 -8.75
C ALA A 178 18.94 7.43 -9.60
N LYS A 179 17.69 7.01 -9.40
CA LYS A 179 16.54 7.39 -10.25
C LYS A 179 15.55 8.33 -9.60
N GLY A 180 15.62 8.51 -8.31
CA GLY A 180 14.59 9.16 -7.47
C GLY A 180 13.41 8.23 -7.15
N PRO A 181 12.62 8.57 -6.09
CA PRO A 181 11.59 7.69 -5.54
C PRO A 181 10.50 7.30 -6.57
N ALA A 182 10.03 8.27 -7.35
CA ALA A 182 8.95 8.02 -8.31
C ALA A 182 9.36 7.10 -9.45
N ALA A 183 10.54 7.33 -10.07
CA ALA A 183 11.03 6.50 -11.15
C ALA A 183 11.44 5.11 -10.66
N ALA A 184 11.98 5.00 -9.44
CA ALA A 184 12.28 3.72 -8.82
C ALA A 184 10.99 2.92 -8.53
N ALA A 185 9.98 3.55 -7.93
CA ALA A 185 8.70 2.90 -7.66
C ALA A 185 8.03 2.38 -8.94
N ARG A 186 8.03 3.18 -10.01
CA ARG A 186 7.52 2.76 -11.32
C ARG A 186 8.27 1.53 -11.84
N ALA A 187 9.62 1.58 -11.86
CA ALA A 187 10.44 0.48 -12.37
C ALA A 187 10.22 -0.82 -11.61
N LEU A 188 10.02 -0.75 -10.29
CA LEU A 188 9.73 -1.92 -9.47
C LEU A 188 8.33 -2.51 -9.75
N VAL A 189 7.31 -1.67 -9.94
CA VAL A 189 5.97 -2.16 -10.33
C VAL A 189 5.98 -2.74 -11.75
N GLU A 190 6.70 -2.13 -12.69
CA GLU A 190 6.87 -2.67 -14.05
C GLU A 190 7.57 -4.04 -14.03
N LEU A 191 8.57 -4.21 -13.17
CA LEU A 191 9.26 -5.49 -12.99
C LEU A 191 8.33 -6.57 -12.40
N GLU A 192 7.50 -6.21 -11.43
CA GLU A 192 6.48 -7.08 -10.84
C GLU A 192 5.46 -7.53 -11.90
N ILE A 193 4.97 -6.60 -12.71
CA ILE A 193 4.04 -6.90 -13.83
C ILE A 193 4.69 -7.83 -14.85
N ALA A 194 5.95 -7.57 -15.23
CA ALA A 194 6.66 -8.39 -16.21
C ALA A 194 7.00 -9.79 -15.70
N GLY A 195 7.35 -9.91 -14.41
CA GLY A 195 7.73 -11.18 -13.80
C GLY A 195 6.57 -12.06 -13.38
N GLU A 196 5.43 -11.45 -13.03
CA GLU A 196 4.25 -12.15 -12.50
C GLU A 196 2.94 -11.70 -13.17
N PRO A 197 2.83 -11.80 -14.49
CA PRO A 197 1.70 -11.24 -15.26
C PRO A 197 0.34 -11.89 -14.90
N GLU A 198 0.38 -13.06 -14.25
CA GLU A 198 -0.85 -13.70 -13.76
C GLU A 198 -1.42 -13.03 -12.50
N LYS A 199 -0.55 -12.41 -11.70
CA LYS A 199 -0.90 -11.81 -10.40
C LYS A 199 -0.87 -10.28 -10.41
N ALA A 200 0.02 -9.68 -11.17
CA ALA A 200 0.15 -8.24 -11.34
C ALA A 200 -0.15 -7.83 -12.79
N GLY A 201 -0.67 -6.63 -13.02
CA GLY A 201 -0.93 -6.18 -14.39
C GLY A 201 -1.84 -4.95 -14.47
N GLY A 202 -2.12 -4.54 -15.71
CA GLY A 202 -2.91 -3.36 -16.02
C GLY A 202 -2.15 -2.05 -15.83
N PRO A 203 -2.85 -0.91 -15.95
CA PRO A 203 -2.22 0.39 -15.81
C PRO A 203 -1.72 0.62 -14.38
N ILE A 204 -0.56 1.27 -14.29
CA ILE A 204 0.05 1.67 -13.03
C ILE A 204 -0.65 2.93 -12.51
N SER A 205 -0.88 2.97 -11.20
CA SER A 205 -1.33 4.16 -10.49
C SER A 205 -0.24 4.63 -9.55
N MET A 206 0.04 5.93 -9.54
CA MET A 206 1.09 6.52 -8.71
C MET A 206 0.65 7.83 -8.11
N ALA A 207 0.81 7.96 -6.80
CA ALA A 207 0.60 9.19 -6.05
C ALA A 207 1.91 9.62 -5.37
N ARG A 208 2.13 10.92 -5.27
CA ARG A 208 3.33 11.54 -4.73
C ARG A 208 3.00 12.63 -3.73
N ILE A 209 3.76 12.65 -2.65
CA ILE A 209 3.74 13.71 -1.66
C ILE A 209 5.14 14.31 -1.59
N ARG A 210 5.27 15.62 -1.73
CA ARG A 210 6.53 16.34 -1.66
C ARG A 210 6.55 17.33 -0.51
N THR A 211 7.75 17.69 -0.06
CA THR A 211 7.95 18.82 0.85
C THR A 211 7.37 20.09 0.25
N VAL A 212 6.52 20.75 1.02
CA VAL A 212 5.87 22.00 0.62
C VAL A 212 6.68 23.17 1.17
N ARG A 213 7.43 23.84 0.30
CA ARG A 213 8.13 25.09 0.67
C ARG A 213 7.32 26.36 0.34
N THR A 214 6.22 26.21 -0.38
CA THR A 214 5.32 27.29 -0.83
C THR A 214 3.87 26.79 -0.84
N THR A 215 2.91 27.68 -0.94
CA THR A 215 1.46 27.44 -0.79
C THR A 215 0.80 26.52 -1.82
N THR A 216 1.52 26.02 -2.81
CA THR A 216 0.98 25.13 -3.84
C THR A 216 1.46 23.69 -3.65
N GLY A 217 0.61 22.89 -3.04
CA GLY A 217 0.45 21.44 -3.19
C GLY A 217 1.62 20.54 -2.82
N GLY A 218 1.46 19.78 -1.75
CA GLY A 218 2.37 18.69 -1.40
C GLY A 218 1.95 17.32 -1.92
N ALA A 219 0.70 17.14 -2.34
CA ALA A 219 0.15 15.82 -2.68
C ALA A 219 -0.48 15.84 -4.08
N GLU A 220 -0.02 14.98 -4.97
CA GLU A 220 -0.48 14.93 -6.36
C GLU A 220 -0.47 13.52 -6.95
N TRP A 221 -1.28 13.31 -7.98
CA TRP A 221 -1.19 12.14 -8.83
C TRP A 221 -0.07 12.34 -9.86
N ILE A 222 0.89 11.40 -9.92
CA ILE A 222 1.85 11.30 -11.02
C ILE A 222 1.17 10.58 -12.19
N GLU A 223 0.48 9.49 -11.88
CA GLU A 223 -0.22 8.66 -12.85
C GLU A 223 -1.47 8.10 -12.20
N ARG A 224 -2.61 8.26 -12.84
CA ARG A 224 -3.87 7.82 -12.25
C ARG A 224 -4.22 6.38 -12.56
N GLY A 225 -3.70 5.83 -13.65
CA GLY A 225 -4.10 4.51 -14.10
C GLY A 225 -5.61 4.41 -14.22
N LEU A 226 -6.22 3.53 -13.43
CA LEU A 226 -7.68 3.40 -13.33
C LEU A 226 -8.29 4.25 -12.20
N CYS A 227 -7.50 5.03 -11.48
CA CYS A 227 -8.00 5.86 -10.40
C CYS A 227 -8.72 7.09 -10.97
N ALA A 228 -10.04 7.08 -10.96
CA ALA A 228 -10.84 8.23 -11.36
C ALA A 228 -10.49 9.44 -10.47
N GLY A 229 -10.37 10.60 -11.10
CA GLY A 229 -10.27 11.85 -10.34
C GLY A 229 -11.53 12.10 -9.50
N PRO A 230 -11.48 12.99 -8.51
CA PRO A 230 -12.69 13.47 -7.89
C PRO A 230 -13.60 14.04 -8.99
N ARG A 231 -14.84 13.57 -9.04
CA ARG A 231 -15.90 14.21 -9.83
C ARG A 231 -16.33 15.49 -9.15
#